data_6477a949a5318ff2f67170fa49eb1412
#
_entry.id   6477a949a5318ff2f67170fa49eb1412
#
_cell.length_a   1.000
_cell.length_b   1.000
_cell.length_c   1.000
_cell.angle_alpha   90.00
_cell.angle_beta   90.00
_cell.angle_gamma   90.00
#
_symmetry.space_group_name_H-M   'P 1'
#
loop_
_entity.id
_entity.type
_entity.pdbx_description
1 polymer ?
#
loop_
_entity_poly.entity_id
_entity_poly.type
_entity_poly.pdbx_seq_one_letter_code
_entity_poly.pdbx_strand_id
1 'polypeptide(L)'
;TMGKLLCDDFFRYRDELFISTKAGYDMWPGPYGNWGSRKYLMASIDQSLRRMGLDYVDLFYSHRYDPQTPLEETLQALVDIVRAGKALYVGISRWPLEALKVADKYLRDHDVPLLIYQGRVNMIDHEPIDEGILDYCCEHGIGFISFSPLAQGLLTDRYLNGIPQDSRMAHGGSLTADKLTPELLARLRQLNSEAQAQGHTLAENALAWILHQKGITSVLVGASSVGQLERNMKCIFD
;
A
#
# COMPACT_ATOMS: atom_id res chain seq x y z
N THR A 1 -11.59 9.35 12.93
CA THR A 1 -11.80 7.95 13.35
C THR A 1 -10.51 7.33 13.87
N MET A 2 -9.42 7.25 13.07
CA MET A 2 -8.17 6.59 13.50
C MET A 2 -7.63 7.18 14.81
N GLY A 3 -7.47 8.51 14.91
CA GLY A 3 -6.97 9.14 16.14
C GLY A 3 -7.81 8.81 17.38
N LYS A 4 -9.15 8.74 17.25
CA LYS A 4 -10.01 8.32 18.34
C LYS A 4 -9.74 6.88 18.78
N LEU A 5 -9.64 5.94 17.84
CA LEU A 5 -9.31 4.55 18.16
C LEU A 5 -7.94 4.41 18.82
N LEU A 6 -6.94 5.13 18.32
CA LEU A 6 -5.60 5.12 18.90
C LEU A 6 -5.58 5.69 20.32
N CYS A 7 -6.35 6.75 20.57
CA CYS A 7 -6.43 7.36 21.90
C CYS A 7 -7.26 6.53 22.88
N ASP A 8 -8.44 6.05 22.46
CA ASP A 8 -9.42 5.45 23.36
C ASP A 8 -9.16 3.96 23.59
N ASP A 9 -8.84 3.21 22.50
CA ASP A 9 -8.78 1.75 22.54
C ASP A 9 -7.35 1.20 22.56
N PHE A 10 -6.43 1.86 21.81
CA PHE A 10 -5.10 1.31 21.54
C PHE A 10 -3.95 2.07 22.19
N PHE A 11 -4.20 3.11 22.97
CA PHE A 11 -3.14 3.94 23.58
C PHE A 11 -2.11 3.10 24.34
N ARG A 12 -2.58 2.14 25.17
CA ARG A 12 -1.71 1.25 25.95
C ARG A 12 -0.84 0.29 25.11
N TYR A 13 -1.17 0.15 23.85
CA TYR A 13 -0.47 -0.76 22.91
C TYR A 13 0.35 0.02 21.88
N ARG A 14 0.58 1.32 22.10
CA ARG A 14 1.29 2.18 21.13
C ARG A 14 2.63 1.57 20.68
N ASP A 15 3.38 1.02 21.61
CA ASP A 15 4.72 0.49 21.36
C ASP A 15 4.71 -0.90 20.68
N GLU A 16 3.56 -1.56 20.65
CA GLU A 16 3.33 -2.82 19.94
C GLU A 16 2.74 -2.61 18.55
N LEU A 17 2.25 -1.40 18.25
CA LEU A 17 1.61 -1.06 16.98
C LEU A 17 2.59 -0.41 16.02
N PHE A 18 2.62 -0.91 14.77
CA PHE A 18 3.35 -0.29 13.68
C PHE A 18 2.42 0.63 12.90
N ILE A 19 2.45 1.93 13.19
CA ILE A 19 1.52 2.93 12.64
C ILE A 19 2.19 3.67 11.49
N SER A 20 1.53 3.68 10.32
CA SER A 20 2.02 4.39 9.15
C SER A 20 1.06 5.45 8.64
N THR A 21 1.59 6.50 8.01
CA THR A 21 0.82 7.47 7.24
C THR A 21 1.55 7.85 5.95
N LYS A 22 0.83 8.49 5.04
CA LYS A 22 1.34 8.81 3.69
C LYS A 22 0.99 10.22 3.29
N ALA A 23 1.84 10.83 2.44
CA ALA A 23 1.54 12.07 1.75
C ALA A 23 1.95 11.99 0.27
N GLY A 24 1.19 12.63 -0.63
CA GLY A 24 1.44 12.59 -2.08
C GLY A 24 0.23 12.93 -2.92
N TYR A 25 -0.98 12.90 -2.35
CA TYR A 25 -2.24 13.26 -3.00
C TYR A 25 -2.86 14.47 -2.34
N ASP A 26 -3.95 14.99 -2.92
CA ASP A 26 -4.63 16.20 -2.45
C ASP A 26 -5.02 16.10 -0.98
N MET A 27 -4.45 16.97 -0.16
CA MET A 27 -4.68 17.06 1.28
C MET A 27 -5.43 18.33 1.67
N TRP A 28 -5.21 19.43 0.93
CA TRP A 28 -5.88 20.71 1.10
C TRP A 28 -5.86 21.51 -0.20
N PRO A 29 -6.77 22.47 -0.39
CA PRO A 29 -6.76 23.36 -1.56
C PRO A 29 -5.52 24.23 -1.61
N GLY A 30 -5.02 24.50 -2.82
CA GLY A 30 -3.90 25.39 -3.07
C GLY A 30 -2.66 24.70 -3.62
N PRO A 31 -1.63 25.47 -4.03
CA PRO A 31 -0.49 24.97 -4.80
C PRO A 31 0.44 24.02 -4.00
N TYR A 32 0.34 24.04 -2.68
CA TYR A 32 1.16 23.20 -1.80
C TYR A 32 0.36 22.11 -1.11
N GLY A 33 -0.82 21.75 -1.61
CA GLY A 33 -1.69 20.74 -1.03
C GLY A 33 -1.51 19.33 -1.60
N ASN A 34 -0.51 19.11 -2.47
CA ASN A 34 -0.35 17.89 -3.25
C ASN A 34 1.13 17.61 -3.58
N TRP A 35 1.44 16.42 -4.13
CA TRP A 35 2.72 15.98 -4.69
C TRP A 35 3.82 15.72 -3.65
N GLY A 36 5.07 16.11 -3.94
CA GLY A 36 6.25 15.68 -3.19
C GLY A 36 7.14 16.80 -2.66
N SER A 37 6.72 18.09 -2.78
CA SER A 37 7.56 19.21 -2.30
C SER A 37 7.84 19.11 -0.81
N ARG A 38 9.00 19.59 -0.38
CA ARG A 38 9.40 19.65 1.02
C ARG A 38 8.33 20.30 1.89
N LYS A 39 7.80 21.44 1.47
CA LYS A 39 6.75 22.17 2.20
C LYS A 39 5.51 21.32 2.41
N TYR A 40 5.09 20.59 1.38
CA TYR A 40 3.93 19.71 1.43
C TYR A 40 4.16 18.52 2.38
N LEU A 41 5.29 17.82 2.27
CA LEU A 41 5.58 16.64 3.08
C LEU A 41 5.69 16.98 4.57
N MET A 42 6.41 18.07 4.91
CA MET A 42 6.54 18.54 6.30
C MET A 42 5.18 18.95 6.90
N ALA A 43 4.35 19.68 6.16
CA ALA A 43 3.02 20.04 6.61
C ALA A 43 2.09 18.84 6.74
N SER A 44 2.21 17.85 5.85
CA SER A 44 1.38 16.65 5.85
C SER A 44 1.63 15.75 7.04
N ILE A 45 2.90 15.54 7.43
CA ILE A 45 3.22 14.74 8.62
C ILE A 45 2.68 15.44 9.89
N ASP A 46 2.85 16.76 10.02
CA ASP A 46 2.35 17.51 11.16
C ASP A 46 0.82 17.44 11.29
N GLN A 47 0.12 17.55 10.16
CA GLN A 47 -1.34 17.41 10.15
C GLN A 47 -1.77 15.98 10.50
N SER A 48 -1.05 14.97 10.02
CA SER A 48 -1.35 13.57 10.32
C SER A 48 -1.16 13.26 11.80
N LEU A 49 -0.05 13.68 12.40
CA LEU A 49 0.23 13.51 13.83
C LEU A 49 -0.86 14.18 14.69
N ARG A 50 -1.21 15.44 14.39
CA ARG A 50 -2.29 16.15 15.10
C ARG A 50 -3.64 15.42 15.00
N ARG A 51 -4.02 14.92 13.82
CA ARG A 51 -5.28 14.18 13.62
C ARG A 51 -5.29 12.82 14.33
N MET A 52 -4.16 12.20 14.47
CA MET A 52 -4.02 10.90 15.15
C MET A 52 -3.78 11.03 16.65
N GLY A 53 -3.40 12.21 17.14
CA GLY A 53 -3.02 12.41 18.54
C GLY A 53 -1.71 11.71 18.90
N LEU A 54 -0.75 11.69 17.98
CA LEU A 54 0.53 11.01 18.12
C LEU A 54 1.68 12.02 18.04
N ASP A 55 2.77 11.73 18.74
CA ASP A 55 4.03 12.48 18.65
C ASP A 55 4.86 12.04 17.44
N TYR A 56 4.77 10.77 17.06
CA TYR A 56 5.44 10.19 15.90
C TYR A 56 4.63 9.05 15.27
N VAL A 57 4.96 8.72 14.03
CA VAL A 57 4.54 7.48 13.36
C VAL A 57 5.75 6.56 13.22
N ASP A 58 5.51 5.25 13.11
CA ASP A 58 6.59 4.32 12.86
C ASP A 58 7.10 4.48 11.43
N LEU A 59 6.21 4.74 10.48
CA LEU A 59 6.58 4.84 9.08
C LEU A 59 5.84 5.98 8.36
N PHE A 60 6.60 6.82 7.68
CA PHE A 60 6.08 7.85 6.79
C PHE A 60 6.39 7.53 5.32
N TYR A 61 5.37 7.53 4.46
CA TYR A 61 5.54 7.27 3.03
C TYR A 61 5.48 8.54 2.18
N SER A 62 6.39 8.65 1.21
CA SER A 62 6.09 9.37 -0.02
C SER A 62 5.18 8.50 -0.89
N HIS A 63 3.91 8.91 -1.06
CA HIS A 63 2.83 8.07 -1.58
C HIS A 63 2.90 7.85 -3.09
N ARG A 64 3.57 8.72 -3.80
CA ARG A 64 3.84 8.61 -5.24
C ARG A 64 5.05 9.44 -5.64
N TYR A 65 5.66 9.09 -6.77
CA TYR A 65 6.69 9.90 -7.39
C TYR A 65 6.14 11.23 -7.87
N ASP A 66 6.86 12.32 -7.61
CA ASP A 66 6.56 13.66 -8.11
C ASP A 66 7.58 14.02 -9.21
N PRO A 67 7.16 14.08 -10.48
CA PRO A 67 8.06 14.42 -11.59
C PRO A 67 8.39 15.91 -11.69
N GLN A 68 7.74 16.77 -10.90
CA GLN A 68 7.89 18.23 -10.98
C GLN A 68 8.80 18.80 -9.89
N THR A 69 8.88 18.13 -8.74
CA THR A 69 9.78 18.51 -7.65
C THR A 69 11.14 17.85 -7.86
N PRO A 70 12.26 18.59 -7.72
CA PRO A 70 13.57 17.96 -7.68
C PRO A 70 13.61 16.80 -6.68
N LEU A 71 14.06 15.64 -7.13
CA LEU A 71 14.00 14.41 -6.34
C LEU A 71 14.72 14.56 -4.99
N GLU A 72 15.85 15.25 -4.98
CA GLU A 72 16.64 15.51 -3.77
C GLU A 72 15.87 16.34 -2.74
N GLU A 73 14.99 17.27 -3.17
CA GLU A 73 14.14 18.03 -2.24
C GLU A 73 13.16 17.11 -1.51
N THR A 74 12.51 16.21 -2.25
CA THR A 74 11.60 15.21 -1.69
C THR A 74 12.34 14.29 -0.72
N LEU A 75 13.51 13.79 -1.11
CA LEU A 75 14.33 12.88 -0.30
C LEU A 75 14.87 13.57 0.96
N GLN A 76 15.35 14.82 0.82
CA GLN A 76 15.79 15.59 1.99
C GLN A 76 14.65 15.86 2.97
N ALA A 77 13.42 16.08 2.48
CA ALA A 77 12.27 16.21 3.36
C ALA A 77 12.01 14.92 4.17
N LEU A 78 12.16 13.74 3.57
CA LEU A 78 12.03 12.46 4.28
C LEU A 78 13.12 12.30 5.35
N VAL A 79 14.38 12.63 5.04
CA VAL A 79 15.48 12.65 6.00
C VAL A 79 15.17 13.55 7.18
N ASP A 80 14.70 14.78 6.91
CA ASP A 80 14.42 15.76 7.97
C ASP A 80 13.21 15.37 8.84
N ILE A 81 12.23 14.67 8.29
CA ILE A 81 11.09 14.12 9.06
C ILE A 81 11.59 13.11 10.09
N VAL A 82 12.50 12.21 9.70
CA VAL A 82 13.10 11.23 10.63
C VAL A 82 13.97 11.94 11.66
N ARG A 83 14.87 12.83 11.24
CA ARG A 83 15.75 13.60 12.14
C ARG A 83 14.98 14.47 13.13
N ALA A 84 13.78 14.93 12.75
CA ALA A 84 12.88 15.66 13.66
C ALA A 84 12.09 14.75 14.62
N GLY A 85 12.30 13.43 14.56
CA GLY A 85 11.60 12.45 15.41
C GLY A 85 10.11 12.29 15.11
N LYS A 86 9.65 12.70 13.92
CA LYS A 86 8.23 12.61 13.52
C LYS A 86 7.89 11.27 12.87
N ALA A 87 8.89 10.54 12.39
CA ALA A 87 8.79 9.17 11.91
C ALA A 87 10.06 8.41 12.29
N LEU A 88 9.93 7.11 12.59
CA LEU A 88 11.10 6.25 12.83
C LEU A 88 11.73 5.81 11.53
N TYR A 89 10.91 5.54 10.52
CA TYR A 89 11.31 5.02 9.23
C TYR A 89 10.61 5.76 8.08
N VAL A 90 11.18 5.62 6.89
CA VAL A 90 10.57 6.12 5.64
C VAL A 90 10.34 5.01 4.65
N GLY A 91 9.30 5.20 3.85
CA GLY A 91 8.94 4.33 2.74
C GLY A 91 8.55 5.14 1.50
N ILE A 92 8.51 4.49 0.37
CA ILE A 92 8.00 5.05 -0.88
C ILE A 92 6.94 4.14 -1.48
N SER A 93 6.11 4.70 -2.35
CA SER A 93 5.05 3.94 -3.01
C SER A 93 4.89 4.40 -4.45
N ARG A 94 4.77 3.46 -5.39
CA ARG A 94 4.52 3.73 -6.80
C ARG A 94 5.57 4.66 -7.46
N TRP A 95 6.81 4.46 -7.08
CA TRP A 95 7.94 5.12 -7.72
C TRP A 95 8.51 4.22 -8.83
N PRO A 96 8.93 4.77 -9.97
CA PRO A 96 9.62 3.98 -11.00
C PRO A 96 10.96 3.47 -10.48
N LEU A 97 11.44 2.35 -11.04
CA LEU A 97 12.65 1.65 -10.60
C LEU A 97 13.87 2.59 -10.51
N GLU A 98 14.07 3.45 -11.50
CA GLU A 98 15.24 4.35 -11.50
C GLU A 98 15.18 5.39 -10.37
N ALA A 99 13.98 5.91 -10.06
CA ALA A 99 13.80 6.81 -8.92
C ALA A 99 13.96 6.06 -7.57
N LEU A 100 13.53 4.81 -7.48
CA LEU A 100 13.78 3.95 -6.32
C LEU A 100 15.27 3.76 -6.07
N LYS A 101 16.07 3.48 -7.10
CA LYS A 101 17.54 3.33 -6.99
C LYS A 101 18.21 4.60 -6.46
N VAL A 102 17.79 5.76 -6.99
CA VAL A 102 18.30 7.06 -6.50
C VAL A 102 17.91 7.29 -5.06
N ALA A 103 16.65 6.99 -4.70
CA ALA A 103 16.14 7.15 -3.35
C ALA A 103 16.87 6.25 -2.34
N ASP A 104 17.07 4.98 -2.66
CA ASP A 104 17.79 4.04 -1.80
C ASP A 104 19.21 4.54 -1.50
N LYS A 105 19.94 4.92 -2.57
CA LYS A 105 21.30 5.46 -2.41
C LYS A 105 21.30 6.74 -1.57
N TYR A 106 20.46 7.73 -1.91
CA TYR A 106 20.41 9.01 -1.23
C TYR A 106 20.10 8.85 0.27
N LEU A 107 19.08 8.07 0.58
CA LEU A 107 18.65 7.86 1.96
C LEU A 107 19.72 7.10 2.80
N ARG A 108 20.41 6.11 2.22
CA ARG A 108 21.54 5.44 2.87
C ARG A 108 22.71 6.40 3.15
N ASP A 109 23.06 7.24 2.17
CA ASP A 109 24.13 8.25 2.32
C ASP A 109 23.82 9.28 3.44
N HIS A 110 22.55 9.38 3.88
CA HIS A 110 22.10 10.26 4.94
C HIS A 110 21.74 9.54 6.25
N ASP A 111 22.10 8.26 6.41
CA ASP A 111 21.80 7.42 7.58
C ASP A 111 20.31 7.25 7.89
N VAL A 112 19.47 7.32 6.86
CA VAL A 112 18.02 7.08 6.93
C VAL A 112 17.65 6.03 5.86
N PRO A 113 17.96 4.76 6.05
CA PRO A 113 17.72 3.74 5.03
C PRO A 113 16.23 3.61 4.71
N LEU A 114 15.95 3.39 3.42
CA LEU A 114 14.60 3.10 2.93
C LEU A 114 14.13 1.77 3.52
N LEU A 115 13.09 1.81 4.36
CA LEU A 115 12.61 0.59 5.01
C LEU A 115 11.80 -0.28 4.07
N ILE A 116 10.91 0.34 3.28
CA ILE A 116 9.89 -0.43 2.56
C ILE A 116 9.39 0.29 1.30
N TYR A 117 9.13 -0.47 0.27
CA TYR A 117 8.40 -0.05 -0.93
C TYR A 117 6.96 -0.57 -0.88
N GLN A 118 5.98 0.27 -1.25
CA GLN A 118 4.59 -0.17 -1.40
C GLN A 118 4.17 -0.14 -2.86
N GLY A 119 3.90 -1.32 -3.43
CA GLY A 119 3.51 -1.51 -4.82
C GLY A 119 2.19 -2.27 -4.98
N ARG A 120 1.58 -2.17 -6.16
CA ARG A 120 0.39 -2.96 -6.49
C ARG A 120 0.82 -4.29 -7.09
N VAL A 121 0.59 -5.37 -6.34
CA VAL A 121 0.85 -6.73 -6.78
C VAL A 121 -0.35 -7.61 -6.46
N ASN A 122 -0.91 -8.25 -7.48
CA ASN A 122 -1.94 -9.26 -7.36
C ASN A 122 -1.93 -10.16 -8.59
N MET A 123 -2.71 -11.23 -8.63
CA MET A 123 -2.71 -12.25 -9.69
C MET A 123 -3.05 -11.73 -11.10
N ILE A 124 -3.59 -10.52 -11.24
CA ILE A 124 -3.98 -9.92 -12.54
C ILE A 124 -3.28 -8.58 -12.83
N ASP A 125 -2.47 -8.09 -11.88
CA ASP A 125 -1.73 -6.83 -12.01
C ASP A 125 -0.49 -6.89 -11.11
N HIS A 126 0.66 -7.11 -11.71
CA HIS A 126 1.93 -7.34 -11.02
C HIS A 126 3.10 -6.57 -11.64
N GLU A 127 2.81 -5.37 -12.19
CA GLU A 127 3.78 -4.47 -12.82
C GLU A 127 5.10 -4.33 -12.02
N PRO A 128 5.12 -4.16 -10.67
CA PRO A 128 6.38 -4.07 -9.92
C PRO A 128 7.26 -5.33 -9.98
N ILE A 129 6.69 -6.49 -10.27
CA ILE A 129 7.46 -7.72 -10.52
C ILE A 129 8.07 -7.63 -11.91
N ASP A 130 7.26 -7.31 -12.93
CA ASP A 130 7.67 -7.27 -14.33
C ASP A 130 8.74 -6.19 -14.60
N GLU A 131 8.68 -5.08 -13.87
CA GLU A 131 9.65 -3.98 -13.95
C GLU A 131 10.92 -4.20 -13.09
N GLY A 132 11.03 -5.31 -12.36
CA GLY A 132 12.18 -5.62 -11.52
C GLY A 132 12.26 -4.83 -10.21
N ILE A 133 11.19 -4.13 -9.82
CA ILE A 133 11.16 -3.36 -8.57
C ILE A 133 11.20 -4.29 -7.37
N LEU A 134 10.45 -5.41 -7.40
CA LEU A 134 10.43 -6.39 -6.32
C LEU A 134 11.81 -7.05 -6.16
N ASP A 135 12.46 -7.41 -7.25
CA ASP A 135 13.81 -7.99 -7.22
C ASP A 135 14.82 -7.02 -6.64
N TYR A 136 14.79 -5.75 -7.08
CA TYR A 136 15.65 -4.71 -6.52
C TYR A 136 15.45 -4.56 -5.00
N CYS A 137 14.21 -4.49 -4.54
CA CYS A 137 13.91 -4.41 -3.11
C CYS A 137 14.49 -5.60 -2.34
N CYS A 138 14.30 -6.81 -2.86
CA CYS A 138 14.80 -8.05 -2.25
C CYS A 138 16.34 -8.05 -2.15
N GLU A 139 17.04 -7.64 -3.21
CA GLU A 139 18.50 -7.62 -3.27
C GLU A 139 19.13 -6.57 -2.35
N HIS A 140 18.40 -5.45 -2.11
CA HIS A 140 18.90 -4.33 -1.30
C HIS A 140 18.36 -4.31 0.14
N GLY A 141 17.63 -5.36 0.57
CA GLY A 141 17.10 -5.45 1.92
C GLY A 141 15.97 -4.45 2.20
N ILE A 142 15.26 -4.00 1.16
CA ILE A 142 14.09 -3.14 1.26
C ILE A 142 12.86 -4.03 1.33
N GLY A 143 12.01 -3.87 2.36
CA GLY A 143 10.75 -4.59 2.44
C GLY A 143 9.81 -4.21 1.30
N PHE A 144 8.92 -5.12 0.91
CA PHE A 144 7.87 -4.84 -0.07
C PHE A 144 6.49 -5.17 0.50
N ILE A 145 5.58 -4.19 0.49
CA ILE A 145 4.18 -4.40 0.88
C ILE A 145 3.26 -4.25 -0.33
N SER A 146 2.43 -5.28 -0.57
CA SER A 146 1.45 -5.25 -1.65
C SER A 146 0.17 -4.54 -1.20
N PHE A 147 -0.34 -3.61 -2.03
CA PHE A 147 -1.68 -3.05 -1.88
C PHE A 147 -2.63 -3.54 -2.98
N SER A 148 -3.94 -3.43 -2.74
CA SER A 148 -5.00 -3.97 -3.62
C SER A 148 -4.82 -5.46 -3.97
N PRO A 149 -4.53 -6.31 -3.00
CA PRO A 149 -4.23 -7.73 -3.23
C PRO A 149 -5.39 -8.47 -3.90
N LEU A 150 -6.61 -8.06 -3.62
CA LEU A 150 -7.83 -8.63 -4.22
C LEU A 150 -8.34 -7.81 -5.42
N ALA A 151 -7.50 -6.96 -6.04
CA ALA A 151 -7.85 -6.14 -7.20
C ALA A 151 -9.21 -5.45 -7.05
N GLN A 152 -9.44 -4.76 -5.92
CA GLN A 152 -10.69 -4.09 -5.56
C GLN A 152 -11.93 -5.03 -5.48
N GLY A 153 -11.70 -6.32 -5.28
CA GLY A 153 -12.73 -7.35 -5.17
C GLY A 153 -12.90 -8.21 -6.43
N LEU A 154 -12.17 -7.94 -7.50
CA LEU A 154 -12.18 -8.79 -8.70
C LEU A 154 -11.67 -10.21 -8.40
N LEU A 155 -10.68 -10.35 -7.54
CA LEU A 155 -10.14 -11.62 -7.08
C LEU A 155 -10.95 -12.19 -5.90
N THR A 156 -12.28 -12.11 -6.01
CA THR A 156 -13.26 -12.75 -5.14
C THR A 156 -14.38 -13.35 -5.98
N ASP A 157 -15.30 -14.07 -5.36
CA ASP A 157 -16.50 -14.60 -6.02
C ASP A 157 -17.52 -13.53 -6.46
N ARG A 158 -17.35 -12.30 -5.98
CA ARG A 158 -18.33 -11.19 -6.09
C ARG A 158 -18.74 -10.84 -7.53
N TYR A 159 -17.79 -10.90 -8.48
CA TYR A 159 -18.01 -10.48 -9.86
C TYR A 159 -18.13 -11.64 -10.86
N LEU A 160 -18.05 -12.89 -10.43
CA LEU A 160 -18.05 -14.06 -11.32
C LEU A 160 -19.37 -14.24 -12.09
N ASN A 161 -20.48 -13.76 -11.54
CA ASN A 161 -21.83 -13.87 -12.10
C ASN A 161 -22.41 -12.52 -12.55
N GLY A 162 -21.58 -11.49 -12.69
CA GLY A 162 -21.98 -10.15 -13.10
C GLY A 162 -21.63 -9.09 -12.05
N ILE A 163 -22.15 -7.88 -12.21
CA ILE A 163 -21.86 -6.73 -11.34
C ILE A 163 -22.97 -6.59 -10.30
N PRO A 164 -22.73 -6.88 -9.00
CA PRO A 164 -23.71 -6.67 -7.96
C PRO A 164 -24.06 -5.19 -7.78
N GLN A 165 -25.32 -4.87 -7.51
CA GLN A 165 -25.80 -3.49 -7.35
C GLN A 165 -25.13 -2.75 -6.17
N ASP A 166 -24.72 -3.47 -5.13
CA ASP A 166 -24.04 -2.96 -3.94
C ASP A 166 -22.50 -2.94 -4.09
N SER A 167 -21.98 -3.20 -5.31
CA SER A 167 -20.54 -3.26 -5.56
C SER A 167 -19.93 -1.88 -5.83
N ARG A 168 -18.60 -1.77 -5.61
CA ARG A 168 -17.85 -0.56 -5.98
C ARG A 168 -17.99 -0.20 -7.46
N MET A 169 -18.10 -1.21 -8.31
CA MET A 169 -18.27 -1.04 -9.76
C MET A 169 -19.62 -0.42 -10.11
N ALA A 170 -20.68 -0.75 -9.36
CA ALA A 170 -22.02 -0.19 -9.56
C ALA A 170 -22.14 1.26 -9.06
N HIS A 171 -21.39 1.64 -8.03
CA HIS A 171 -21.46 2.99 -7.43
C HIS A 171 -20.46 4.00 -7.99
N GLY A 172 -19.68 3.61 -8.98
CA GLY A 172 -18.62 4.45 -9.55
C GLY A 172 -17.35 4.47 -8.69
N GLY A 173 -16.23 4.88 -9.28
CA GLY A 173 -14.93 4.92 -8.64
C GLY A 173 -13.82 4.50 -9.60
N SER A 174 -12.69 4.05 -9.07
CA SER A 174 -11.54 3.61 -9.87
C SER A 174 -11.77 2.26 -10.57
N LEU A 175 -12.73 1.46 -10.11
CA LEU A 175 -13.14 0.20 -10.74
C LEU A 175 -14.44 0.43 -11.51
N THR A 176 -14.33 0.54 -12.83
CA THR A 176 -15.45 0.79 -13.74
C THR A 176 -15.89 -0.48 -14.48
N ALA A 177 -17.13 -0.53 -14.98
CA ALA A 177 -17.70 -1.73 -15.59
C ALA A 177 -16.96 -2.19 -16.86
N ASP A 178 -16.38 -1.26 -17.60
CA ASP A 178 -15.56 -1.52 -18.80
C ASP A 178 -14.29 -2.32 -18.52
N LYS A 179 -13.82 -2.33 -17.28
CA LYS A 179 -12.67 -3.13 -16.85
C LYS A 179 -12.99 -4.62 -16.70
N LEU A 180 -14.25 -4.98 -16.55
CA LEU A 180 -14.68 -6.38 -16.50
C LEU A 180 -14.93 -6.92 -17.92
N THR A 181 -13.88 -7.05 -18.70
CA THR A 181 -13.99 -7.61 -20.07
C THR A 181 -14.36 -9.10 -20.03
N PRO A 182 -14.91 -9.65 -21.12
CA PRO A 182 -15.17 -11.10 -21.22
C PRO A 182 -13.94 -11.96 -20.96
N GLU A 183 -12.76 -11.54 -21.43
CA GLU A 183 -11.50 -12.23 -21.25
C GLU A 183 -11.08 -12.24 -19.77
N LEU A 184 -11.15 -11.08 -19.10
CA LEU A 184 -10.87 -10.99 -17.68
C LEU A 184 -11.84 -11.85 -16.87
N LEU A 185 -13.14 -11.80 -17.18
CA LEU A 185 -14.14 -12.62 -16.50
C LEU A 185 -13.88 -14.12 -16.68
N ALA A 186 -13.50 -14.56 -17.88
CA ALA A 186 -13.10 -15.94 -18.13
C ALA A 186 -11.88 -16.34 -17.29
N ARG A 187 -10.87 -15.46 -17.20
CA ARG A 187 -9.68 -15.67 -16.35
C ARG A 187 -10.04 -15.76 -14.88
N LEU A 188 -10.90 -14.88 -14.36
CA LEU A 188 -11.35 -14.91 -12.97
C LEU A 188 -12.11 -16.20 -12.64
N ARG A 189 -12.96 -16.67 -13.56
CA ARG A 189 -13.67 -17.95 -13.39
C ARG A 189 -12.73 -19.15 -13.37
N GLN A 190 -11.71 -19.14 -14.22
CA GLN A 190 -10.66 -20.17 -14.22
C GLN A 190 -9.93 -20.18 -12.89
N LEU A 191 -9.41 -19.02 -12.41
CA LEU A 191 -8.73 -18.90 -11.13
C LEU A 191 -9.60 -19.34 -9.95
N ASN A 192 -10.89 -19.02 -9.99
CA ASN A 192 -11.84 -19.48 -8.96
C ASN A 192 -12.01 -21.00 -8.99
N SER A 193 -12.11 -21.61 -10.16
CA SER A 193 -12.21 -23.07 -10.29
C SER A 193 -10.96 -23.77 -9.78
N GLU A 194 -9.78 -23.23 -10.09
CA GLU A 194 -8.49 -23.73 -9.59
C GLU A 194 -8.39 -23.65 -8.06
N ALA A 195 -8.81 -22.52 -7.47
CA ALA A 195 -8.85 -22.35 -6.01
C ALA A 195 -9.82 -23.35 -5.34
N GLN A 196 -11.05 -23.48 -5.89
CA GLN A 196 -12.05 -24.41 -5.35
C GLN A 196 -11.60 -25.88 -5.44
N ALA A 197 -10.87 -26.26 -6.48
CA ALA A 197 -10.31 -27.61 -6.61
C ALA A 197 -9.29 -27.93 -5.49
N GLN A 198 -8.69 -26.90 -4.89
CA GLN A 198 -7.77 -27.01 -3.75
C GLN A 198 -8.47 -26.81 -2.38
N GLY A 199 -9.79 -26.60 -2.37
CA GLY A 199 -10.56 -26.35 -1.15
C GLY A 199 -10.53 -24.91 -0.64
N HIS A 200 -10.07 -23.95 -1.45
CA HIS A 200 -9.94 -22.54 -1.08
C HIS A 200 -10.90 -21.66 -1.84
N THR A 201 -11.17 -20.48 -1.30
CA THR A 201 -11.82 -19.40 -2.05
C THR A 201 -10.82 -18.70 -2.96
N LEU A 202 -11.30 -18.03 -4.01
CA LEU A 202 -10.44 -17.20 -4.88
C LEU A 202 -9.68 -16.14 -4.09
N ALA A 203 -10.31 -15.53 -3.05
CA ALA A 203 -9.68 -14.53 -2.21
C ALA A 203 -8.52 -15.10 -1.39
N GLU A 204 -8.71 -16.26 -0.74
CA GLU A 204 -7.65 -16.96 0.01
C GLU A 204 -6.48 -17.33 -0.91
N ASN A 205 -6.77 -17.90 -2.08
CA ASN A 205 -5.75 -18.25 -3.06
C ASN A 205 -4.98 -17.02 -3.57
N ALA A 206 -5.68 -15.91 -3.83
CA ALA A 206 -5.04 -14.67 -4.27
C ALA A 206 -4.11 -14.07 -3.21
N LEU A 207 -4.50 -14.08 -1.94
CA LEU A 207 -3.65 -13.62 -0.84
C LEU A 207 -2.44 -14.53 -0.62
N ALA A 208 -2.65 -15.85 -0.62
CA ALA A 208 -1.57 -16.83 -0.52
C ALA A 208 -0.57 -16.68 -1.67
N TRP A 209 -1.06 -16.54 -2.92
CA TRP A 209 -0.20 -16.34 -4.08
C TRP A 209 0.75 -15.15 -3.92
N ILE A 210 0.25 -14.01 -3.39
CA ILE A 210 1.09 -12.83 -3.14
C ILE A 210 2.15 -13.14 -2.08
N LEU A 211 1.76 -13.74 -0.95
CA LEU A 211 2.66 -14.05 0.15
C LEU A 211 3.76 -15.05 -0.21
N HIS A 212 3.54 -15.88 -1.24
CA HIS A 212 4.55 -16.79 -1.77
C HIS A 212 5.51 -16.13 -2.77
N GLN A 213 5.28 -14.88 -3.20
CA GLN A 213 6.24 -14.18 -4.04
C GLN A 213 7.50 -13.83 -3.23
N LYS A 214 8.67 -14.23 -3.72
CA LYS A 214 9.94 -13.92 -3.09
C LYS A 214 10.12 -12.39 -2.98
N GLY A 215 10.40 -11.90 -1.79
CA GLY A 215 10.58 -10.47 -1.52
C GLY A 215 9.34 -9.75 -0.99
N ILE A 216 8.16 -10.34 -1.07
CA ILE A 216 6.97 -9.77 -0.42
C ILE A 216 7.11 -9.93 1.11
N THR A 217 7.08 -8.81 1.81
CA THR A 217 7.16 -8.76 3.29
C THR A 217 5.79 -8.81 3.93
N SER A 218 4.79 -8.17 3.32
CA SER A 218 3.44 -8.06 3.88
C SER A 218 2.42 -7.72 2.81
N VAL A 219 1.14 -7.93 3.14
CA VAL A 219 0.00 -7.65 2.26
C VAL A 219 -0.98 -6.73 2.98
N LEU A 220 -1.34 -5.62 2.33
CA LEU A 220 -2.30 -4.66 2.85
C LEU A 220 -3.72 -5.10 2.51
N VAL A 221 -4.47 -5.57 3.49
CA VAL A 221 -5.87 -5.96 3.34
C VAL A 221 -6.81 -4.94 3.96
N GLY A 222 -7.95 -4.71 3.30
CA GLY A 222 -9.08 -4.00 3.86
C GLY A 222 -10.25 -4.96 4.07
N ALA A 223 -11.02 -4.76 5.14
CA ALA A 223 -12.21 -5.55 5.42
C ALA A 223 -13.38 -4.64 5.79
N SER A 224 -14.59 -4.99 5.34
CA SER A 224 -15.84 -4.30 5.68
C SER A 224 -16.59 -4.96 6.85
N SER A 225 -16.11 -6.12 7.30
CA SER A 225 -16.65 -6.85 8.46
C SER A 225 -15.58 -7.70 9.12
N VAL A 226 -15.80 -8.04 10.39
CA VAL A 226 -14.92 -8.96 11.17
C VAL A 226 -14.78 -10.30 10.44
N GLY A 227 -15.88 -10.90 10.02
CA GLY A 227 -15.84 -12.20 9.32
C GLY A 227 -15.09 -12.16 7.99
N GLN A 228 -15.03 -11.01 7.31
CA GLN A 228 -14.18 -10.85 6.13
C GLN A 228 -12.70 -10.79 6.52
N LEU A 229 -12.36 -10.09 7.60
CA LEU A 229 -10.99 -10.04 8.10
C LEU A 229 -10.50 -11.43 8.53
N GLU A 230 -11.31 -12.14 9.30
CA GLU A 230 -11.00 -13.52 9.76
C GLU A 230 -10.76 -14.46 8.58
N ARG A 231 -11.58 -14.42 7.53
CA ARG A 231 -11.34 -15.21 6.31
C ARG A 231 -10.03 -14.82 5.60
N ASN A 232 -9.77 -13.52 5.47
CA ASN A 232 -8.52 -13.07 4.84
C ASN A 232 -7.28 -13.52 5.61
N MET A 233 -7.37 -13.64 6.93
CA MET A 233 -6.25 -14.08 7.77
C MET A 233 -5.98 -15.58 7.70
N LYS A 234 -6.92 -16.41 7.25
CA LYS A 234 -6.72 -17.86 7.13
C LYS A 234 -5.63 -18.25 6.14
N CYS A 235 -5.40 -17.43 5.10
CA CYS A 235 -4.35 -17.67 4.11
C CYS A 235 -2.91 -17.58 4.67
N ILE A 236 -2.73 -17.12 5.91
CA ILE A 236 -1.41 -16.94 6.55
C ILE A 236 -0.96 -18.23 7.26
N PHE A 237 -1.87 -19.12 7.58
CA PHE A 237 -1.64 -20.26 8.45
C PHE A 237 -1.69 -21.62 7.71
N ASP A 238 -1.93 -21.60 6.41
CA ASP A 238 -1.88 -22.77 5.53
C ASP A 238 -0.58 -22.74 4.69
#